data_56e73e693c5a14a3e3b0de8666de04cf
#
_entry.id   56e73e693c5a14a3e3b0de8666de04cf
#
_cell.length_a   1.000
_cell.length_b   1.000
_cell.length_c   1.000
_cell.angle_alpha   90.00
_cell.angle_beta   90.00
_cell.angle_gamma   90.00
#
_symmetry.space_group_name_H-M   'P 1'
#
loop_
_entity.id
_entity.type
_entity.pdbx_description
1 polymer ?
#
loop_
_entity_poly.entity_id
_entity_poly.type
_entity_poly.pdbx_seq_one_letter_code
_entity_poly.pdbx_strand_id
1 'polypeptide(L)'
;MRKANIYAVMTAAAVSMAILSGCSGSQTTASTAAETTTAAETTAEETTTAETIAAEADDEENYDTGDASMDNTRNQDEIGENELLVVSFGTSYNDSRRLTVGAIENAIEAAFPDYSVRRGFTSQIIIDHVKKRDGVAIDNVAEALNRAIDNGVKTLVVQPTHLMNGLEYTDLVNELAENSDAFEHVAVGEPLLTSDDDFKAVISAITDATKEYDDGETAICFMGHGTEADSNAVYQKMQDMLKEEGFD
;
A
#
# COMPACT_ATOMS: atom_id res chain seq x y z
N MET A 1 13.71 -8.96 -27.38
CA MET A 1 12.83 -8.11 -26.54
C MET A 1 11.47 -8.81 -26.42
N ARG A 2 11.27 -9.57 -25.33
CA ARG A 2 9.96 -10.21 -25.04
C ARG A 2 9.14 -9.20 -24.26
N LYS A 3 7.98 -8.86 -24.77
CA LYS A 3 7.01 -8.00 -24.06
C LYS A 3 6.50 -8.80 -22.85
N ALA A 4 6.82 -8.35 -21.67
CA ALA A 4 6.18 -8.82 -20.46
C ALA A 4 4.73 -8.29 -20.47
N ASN A 5 3.78 -9.18 -20.63
CA ASN A 5 2.38 -8.84 -20.41
C ASN A 5 2.14 -8.84 -18.91
N ILE A 6 2.24 -7.67 -18.30
CA ILE A 6 1.75 -7.47 -16.94
C ILE A 6 0.24 -7.33 -17.06
N TYR A 7 -0.47 -8.38 -16.70
CA TYR A 7 -1.92 -8.32 -16.53
C TYR A 7 -2.21 -7.67 -15.19
N ALA A 8 -2.50 -6.37 -15.19
CA ALA A 8 -3.16 -5.73 -14.06
C ALA A 8 -4.61 -6.24 -14.07
N VAL A 9 -4.92 -7.21 -13.23
CA VAL A 9 -6.30 -7.63 -12.99
C VAL A 9 -6.91 -6.60 -12.06
N MET A 10 -7.50 -5.55 -12.62
CA MET A 10 -8.43 -4.70 -11.88
C MET A 10 -9.75 -5.45 -11.79
N THR A 11 -10.00 -6.14 -10.70
CA THR A 11 -11.36 -6.49 -10.31
C THR A 11 -11.99 -5.23 -9.74
N ALA A 12 -12.72 -4.49 -10.59
CA ALA A 12 -13.53 -3.37 -10.14
C ALA A 12 -14.67 -3.93 -9.27
N ALA A 13 -14.45 -4.02 -7.97
CA ALA A 13 -15.51 -4.21 -7.00
C ALA A 13 -16.21 -2.86 -6.83
N ALA A 14 -17.30 -2.66 -7.58
CA ALA A 14 -18.21 -1.55 -7.33
C ALA A 14 -18.84 -1.76 -5.94
N VAL A 15 -18.36 -1.06 -4.94
CA VAL A 15 -19.02 -0.98 -3.64
C VAL A 15 -20.22 -0.06 -3.78
N SER A 16 -21.34 -0.64 -4.18
CA SER A 16 -22.64 0.03 -4.07
C SER A 16 -23.08 -0.03 -2.61
N MET A 17 -22.87 1.04 -1.85
CA MET A 17 -23.48 1.20 -0.54
C MET A 17 -24.99 1.39 -0.72
N ALA A 18 -25.75 0.32 -0.57
CA ALA A 18 -27.19 0.38 -0.36
C ALA A 18 -27.47 0.76 1.10
N ILE A 19 -27.82 2.02 1.32
CA ILE A 19 -28.35 2.48 2.61
C ILE A 19 -29.76 1.90 2.75
N LEU A 20 -29.90 0.86 3.55
CA LEU A 20 -31.20 0.39 4.01
C LEU A 20 -31.59 1.14 5.29
N SER A 21 -32.40 2.20 5.11
CA SER A 21 -33.23 2.74 6.18
C SER A 21 -34.31 1.71 6.55
N GLY A 22 -34.30 1.25 7.77
CA GLY A 22 -35.34 0.42 8.32
C GLY A 22 -35.54 0.74 9.79
N CYS A 23 -36.58 1.55 10.07
CA CYS A 23 -37.09 1.85 11.41
C CYS A 23 -37.74 0.63 12.06
N SER A 24 -37.68 0.66 13.37
CA SER A 24 -38.74 0.31 14.34
C SER A 24 -38.47 -0.88 15.25
N GLY A 25 -38.27 -0.59 16.54
CA GLY A 25 -39.30 -0.85 17.52
C GLY A 25 -38.90 -1.79 18.65
N SER A 26 -38.89 -1.20 19.86
CA SER A 26 -39.29 -1.71 21.19
C SER A 26 -38.38 -2.60 22.01
N GLN A 27 -37.81 -1.98 23.02
CA GLN A 27 -37.97 -2.21 24.50
C GLN A 27 -37.96 -3.66 25.01
N THR A 28 -37.07 -3.98 25.94
CA THR A 28 -37.37 -4.10 27.40
C THR A 28 -36.13 -4.49 28.21
N THR A 29 -35.78 -3.65 29.12
CA THR A 29 -35.44 -3.71 30.54
C THR A 29 -34.51 -4.76 31.15
N ALA A 30 -33.61 -4.18 31.92
CA ALA A 30 -33.16 -4.44 33.30
C ALA A 30 -32.04 -5.48 33.44
N SER A 31 -31.00 -5.23 34.12
CA SER A 31 -30.63 -4.65 35.39
C SER A 31 -29.32 -5.22 35.87
N THR A 32 -28.42 -4.33 36.35
CA THR A 32 -27.55 -4.50 37.53
C THR A 32 -26.39 -5.51 37.44
N ALA A 33 -25.16 -5.14 37.52
CA ALA A 33 -24.39 -4.66 38.66
C ALA A 33 -22.95 -4.35 38.27
N ALA A 34 -22.41 -3.36 38.91
CA ALA A 34 -21.07 -2.87 38.83
C ALA A 34 -20.04 -3.90 39.34
N GLU A 35 -18.85 -3.89 38.73
CA GLU A 35 -17.62 -3.95 39.51
C GLU A 35 -16.51 -3.21 38.78
N THR A 36 -15.96 -2.27 39.49
CA THR A 36 -14.83 -1.40 39.18
C THR A 36 -13.54 -2.23 39.28
N THR A 37 -12.71 -2.24 38.23
CA THR A 37 -11.28 -2.46 38.45
C THR A 37 -10.49 -1.63 37.44
N THR A 38 -9.93 -0.61 37.96
CA THR A 38 -8.69 0.14 37.75
C THR A 38 -7.94 -0.10 36.43
N ALA A 39 -7.81 1.00 35.69
CA ALA A 39 -6.84 1.23 34.64
C ALA A 39 -5.40 1.19 35.19
N ALA A 40 -4.51 0.55 34.47
CA ALA A 40 -3.12 0.98 34.33
C ALA A 40 -2.44 0.22 33.21
N GLU A 41 -1.72 0.99 32.38
CA GLU A 41 -0.61 0.61 31.53
C GLU A 41 -0.88 -0.09 30.19
N THR A 42 -0.95 0.73 29.16
CA THR A 42 -0.32 0.41 27.88
C THR A 42 0.09 1.72 27.21
N THR A 43 1.25 2.20 27.58
CA THR A 43 1.89 3.37 26.93
C THR A 43 3.40 3.12 26.84
N ALA A 44 3.82 1.94 26.41
CA ALA A 44 5.25 1.62 26.28
C ALA A 44 5.67 0.99 24.94
N GLU A 45 4.74 0.59 24.04
CA GLU A 45 5.11 -0.09 22.79
C GLU A 45 5.17 0.83 21.56
N GLU A 46 4.38 1.91 21.51
CA GLU A 46 4.46 2.86 20.38
C GLU A 46 5.79 3.65 20.33
N THR A 47 6.44 3.86 21.47
CA THR A 47 7.71 4.62 21.52
C THR A 47 8.88 3.82 20.95
N THR A 48 8.85 2.49 21.09
CA THR A 48 9.98 1.64 20.68
C THR A 48 10.05 1.47 19.16
N THR A 49 8.90 1.37 18.49
CA THR A 49 8.84 1.24 17.01
C THR A 49 9.23 2.54 16.32
N ALA A 50 8.77 3.69 16.85
CA ALA A 50 9.10 4.99 16.30
C ALA A 50 10.58 5.35 16.51
N GLU A 51 11.17 4.99 17.67
CA GLU A 51 12.59 5.20 17.92
C GLU A 51 13.48 4.29 17.07
N THR A 52 13.07 3.05 16.79
CA THR A 52 13.84 2.13 15.92
C THR A 52 13.82 2.61 14.47
N ILE A 53 12.67 3.06 13.95
CA ILE A 53 12.56 3.59 12.59
C ILE A 53 13.28 4.94 12.46
N ALA A 54 13.24 5.79 13.51
CA ALA A 54 13.98 7.05 13.52
C ALA A 54 15.50 6.84 13.58
N ALA A 55 15.97 5.80 14.27
CA ALA A 55 17.39 5.44 14.31
C ALA A 55 17.88 4.89 12.96
N GLU A 56 17.07 4.10 12.26
CA GLU A 56 17.38 3.63 10.91
C GLU A 56 17.41 4.78 9.90
N ALA A 57 16.54 5.78 10.03
CA ALA A 57 16.52 6.96 9.16
C ALA A 57 17.77 7.84 9.31
N ASP A 58 18.36 7.94 10.52
CA ASP A 58 19.59 8.69 10.75
C ASP A 58 20.84 7.96 10.20
N ASP A 59 20.82 6.63 10.11
CA ASP A 59 21.92 5.85 9.54
C ASP A 59 21.98 5.94 8.00
N GLU A 60 20.89 6.27 7.32
CA GLU A 60 20.85 6.44 5.86
C GLU A 60 21.69 7.62 5.33
N GLU A 61 22.03 8.59 6.18
CA GLU A 61 22.90 9.72 5.78
C GLU A 61 24.31 9.27 5.31
N ASN A 62 24.68 8.03 5.60
CA ASN A 62 26.00 7.46 5.26
C ASN A 62 25.97 6.52 4.05
N TYR A 63 24.79 6.25 3.45
CA TYR A 63 24.65 5.37 2.30
C TYR A 63 24.39 6.17 1.02
N ASP A 64 24.93 5.70 -0.10
CA ASP A 64 24.55 6.18 -1.42
C ASP A 64 23.12 5.70 -1.72
N THR A 65 22.15 6.60 -1.65
CA THR A 65 20.73 6.29 -1.90
C THR A 65 20.34 6.54 -3.36
N GLY A 66 21.25 7.02 -4.18
CA GLY A 66 20.98 7.39 -5.58
C GLY A 66 20.55 8.85 -5.75
N ASP A 67 20.35 9.25 -7.01
CA ASP A 67 20.04 10.62 -7.40
C ASP A 67 18.51 10.88 -7.33
N ALA A 68 18.09 11.73 -6.39
CA ALA A 68 16.69 12.11 -6.21
C ALA A 68 16.07 12.77 -7.45
N SER A 69 16.88 13.46 -8.28
CA SER A 69 16.39 14.13 -9.49
C SER A 69 15.95 13.17 -10.60
N MET A 70 16.31 11.90 -10.49
CA MET A 70 15.94 10.85 -11.43
C MET A 70 14.57 10.24 -11.15
N ASP A 71 13.95 10.56 -10.01
CA ASP A 71 12.62 10.09 -9.63
C ASP A 71 11.55 11.12 -9.98
N ASN A 72 10.40 10.65 -10.48
CA ASN A 72 9.22 11.48 -10.69
C ASN A 72 8.38 11.48 -9.41
N THR A 73 8.20 12.63 -8.78
CA THR A 73 7.43 12.78 -7.54
C THR A 73 5.94 12.54 -7.71
N ARG A 74 5.43 12.69 -8.95
CA ARG A 74 4.02 12.48 -9.32
C ARG A 74 3.01 13.23 -8.43
N ASN A 75 3.37 14.44 -8.05
CA ASN A 75 2.52 15.35 -7.26
C ASN A 75 2.14 16.61 -8.03
N GLN A 76 2.05 16.52 -9.36
CA GLN A 76 1.67 17.63 -10.25
C GLN A 76 0.22 18.04 -10.01
N ASP A 77 -0.04 19.33 -10.22
CA ASP A 77 -1.37 19.94 -10.29
C ASP A 77 -1.85 20.03 -11.75
N GLU A 78 -3.04 20.59 -11.95
CA GLU A 78 -3.64 20.80 -13.28
C GLU A 78 -3.81 19.49 -14.08
N ILE A 79 -4.20 18.44 -13.39
CA ILE A 79 -4.52 17.13 -13.97
C ILE A 79 -5.98 17.10 -14.47
N GLY A 80 -6.32 16.07 -15.26
CA GLY A 80 -7.68 15.88 -15.75
C GLY A 80 -8.67 15.43 -14.66
N GLU A 81 -9.92 15.15 -15.09
CA GLU A 81 -10.99 14.73 -14.19
C GLU A 81 -10.84 13.29 -13.66
N ASN A 82 -9.92 12.51 -14.24
CA ASN A 82 -9.66 11.12 -13.86
C ASN A 82 -8.26 10.99 -13.26
N GLU A 83 -8.18 10.50 -12.04
CA GLU A 83 -6.91 10.25 -11.34
C GLU A 83 -6.79 8.79 -10.94
N LEU A 84 -5.59 8.23 -11.07
CA LEU A 84 -5.17 6.97 -10.50
C LEU A 84 -4.08 7.28 -9.47
N LEU A 85 -4.45 7.25 -8.19
CA LEU A 85 -3.54 7.47 -7.07
C LEU A 85 -2.90 6.15 -6.66
N VAL A 86 -1.59 6.03 -6.88
CA VAL A 86 -0.80 4.89 -6.42
C VAL A 86 -0.32 5.15 -5.00
N VAL A 87 -0.73 4.31 -4.05
CA VAL A 87 -0.39 4.45 -2.64
C VAL A 87 0.57 3.35 -2.21
N SER A 88 1.74 3.75 -1.73
CA SER A 88 2.80 2.88 -1.25
C SER A 88 3.15 3.21 0.21
N PHE A 89 3.73 2.25 0.94
CA PHE A 89 4.37 2.57 2.22
C PHE A 89 5.46 3.63 2.03
N GLY A 90 6.24 3.49 0.96
CA GLY A 90 7.31 4.39 0.60
C GLY A 90 8.70 3.82 0.89
N THR A 91 9.70 4.52 0.39
CA THR A 91 11.12 4.26 0.68
C THR A 91 11.91 5.56 0.55
N SER A 92 12.87 5.75 1.44
CA SER A 92 13.79 6.88 1.43
C SER A 92 14.94 6.70 0.43
N TYR A 93 15.24 5.48 0.02
CA TYR A 93 16.27 5.19 -0.98
C TYR A 93 15.83 5.61 -2.38
N ASN A 94 16.51 6.61 -2.97
CA ASN A 94 16.12 7.23 -4.24
C ASN A 94 16.11 6.23 -5.40
N ASP A 95 17.15 5.41 -5.54
CA ASP A 95 17.21 4.39 -6.58
C ASP A 95 16.16 3.29 -6.37
N SER A 96 15.95 2.84 -5.13
CA SER A 96 14.89 1.88 -4.82
C SER A 96 13.52 2.46 -5.17
N ARG A 97 13.23 3.70 -4.76
CA ARG A 97 11.96 4.37 -5.07
C ARG A 97 11.71 4.44 -6.57
N ARG A 98 12.70 4.85 -7.35
CA ARG A 98 12.63 4.94 -8.82
C ARG A 98 12.47 3.58 -9.48
N LEU A 99 13.23 2.56 -9.05
CA LEU A 99 13.31 1.24 -9.70
C LEU A 99 12.17 0.29 -9.28
N THR A 100 11.52 0.52 -8.16
CA THR A 100 10.42 -0.30 -7.64
C THR A 100 9.09 0.44 -7.70
N VAL A 101 8.83 1.39 -6.82
CA VAL A 101 7.58 2.17 -6.79
C VAL A 101 7.36 2.89 -8.13
N GLY A 102 8.35 3.60 -8.63
CA GLY A 102 8.30 4.30 -9.91
C GLY A 102 8.08 3.37 -11.10
N ALA A 103 8.60 2.14 -11.07
CA ALA A 103 8.37 1.16 -12.12
C ALA A 103 6.90 0.69 -12.16
N ILE A 104 6.29 0.50 -10.99
CA ILE A 104 4.85 0.17 -10.88
C ILE A 104 4.02 1.33 -11.42
N GLU A 105 4.29 2.55 -10.99
CA GLU A 105 3.59 3.75 -11.43
C GLU A 105 3.69 3.97 -12.94
N ASN A 106 4.88 3.77 -13.53
CA ASN A 106 5.08 3.87 -14.98
C ASN A 106 4.31 2.77 -15.75
N ALA A 107 4.23 1.56 -15.19
CA ALA A 107 3.46 0.48 -15.79
C ALA A 107 1.95 0.79 -15.77
N ILE A 108 1.46 1.35 -14.67
CA ILE A 108 0.08 1.79 -14.51
C ILE A 108 -0.24 2.93 -15.49
N GLU A 109 0.61 3.96 -15.57
CA GLU A 109 0.44 5.07 -16.50
C GLU A 109 0.38 4.60 -17.96
N ALA A 110 1.24 3.64 -18.33
CA ALA A 110 1.20 3.07 -19.67
C ALA A 110 -0.06 2.23 -19.96
N ALA A 111 -0.63 1.60 -18.93
CA ALA A 111 -1.83 0.79 -19.04
C ALA A 111 -3.13 1.61 -19.05
N PHE A 112 -3.13 2.76 -18.39
CA PHE A 112 -4.30 3.63 -18.21
C PHE A 112 -4.02 5.07 -18.68
N PRO A 113 -3.84 5.30 -19.99
CA PRO A 113 -3.43 6.61 -20.52
C PRO A 113 -4.48 7.72 -20.36
N ASP A 114 -5.73 7.36 -20.04
CA ASP A 114 -6.82 8.31 -19.81
C ASP A 114 -6.87 8.80 -18.34
N TYR A 115 -5.96 8.34 -17.49
CA TYR A 115 -5.83 8.72 -16.10
C TYR A 115 -4.53 9.46 -15.84
N SER A 116 -4.59 10.49 -15.01
CA SER A 116 -3.38 11.07 -14.43
C SER A 116 -2.88 10.21 -13.28
N VAL A 117 -1.64 9.73 -13.35
CA VAL A 117 -1.08 8.87 -12.30
C VAL A 117 -0.36 9.72 -11.27
N ARG A 118 -0.79 9.62 -10.01
CA ARG A 118 -0.25 10.35 -8.86
C ARG A 118 0.29 9.37 -7.81
N ARG A 119 1.13 9.89 -6.91
CA ARG A 119 1.78 9.12 -5.81
C ARG A 119 1.28 9.62 -4.47
N GLY A 120 1.04 8.67 -3.55
CA GLY A 120 0.90 8.93 -2.13
C GLY A 120 1.71 7.92 -1.31
N PHE A 121 2.28 8.35 -0.18
CA PHE A 121 2.93 7.46 0.78
C PHE A 121 2.16 7.39 2.09
N THR A 122 2.18 6.21 2.73
CA THR A 122 1.57 6.04 4.06
C THR A 122 2.53 6.38 5.19
N SER A 123 3.85 6.24 4.98
CA SER A 123 4.86 6.49 6.02
C SER A 123 5.28 7.96 6.08
N GLN A 124 4.79 8.69 7.08
CA GLN A 124 5.16 10.09 7.32
C GLN A 124 6.66 10.24 7.61
N ILE A 125 7.27 9.26 8.31
CA ILE A 125 8.70 9.27 8.63
C ILE A 125 9.54 9.28 7.34
N ILE A 126 9.18 8.45 6.36
CA ILE A 126 9.86 8.41 5.07
C ILE A 126 9.67 9.72 4.30
N ILE A 127 8.46 10.27 4.30
CA ILE A 127 8.15 11.55 3.65
C ILE A 127 9.03 12.66 4.23
N ASP A 128 9.06 12.78 5.55
CA ASP A 128 9.82 13.81 6.25
C ASP A 128 11.33 13.66 6.02
N HIS A 129 11.83 12.41 6.03
CA HIS A 129 13.24 12.13 5.77
C HIS A 129 13.65 12.52 4.35
N VAL A 130 12.89 12.12 3.32
CA VAL A 130 13.15 12.48 1.92
C VAL A 130 13.09 14.00 1.73
N LYS A 131 12.12 14.66 2.35
CA LYS A 131 12.00 16.12 2.30
C LYS A 131 13.19 16.83 2.95
N LYS A 132 13.64 16.35 4.12
CA LYS A 132 14.78 16.90 4.85
C LYS A 132 16.10 16.71 4.09
N ARG A 133 16.34 15.52 3.54
CA ARG A 133 17.59 15.17 2.88
C ARG A 133 17.68 15.74 1.45
N ASP A 134 16.62 15.53 0.65
CA ASP A 134 16.65 15.81 -0.80
C ASP A 134 15.85 17.05 -1.19
N GLY A 135 15.07 17.65 -0.29
CA GLY A 135 14.16 18.74 -0.58
C GLY A 135 12.96 18.32 -1.44
N VAL A 136 12.74 17.03 -1.62
CA VAL A 136 11.66 16.47 -2.43
C VAL A 136 10.39 16.34 -1.59
N ALA A 137 9.29 16.91 -2.08
CA ALA A 137 7.97 16.77 -1.45
C ALA A 137 7.26 15.54 -2.03
N ILE A 138 6.75 14.69 -1.15
CA ILE A 138 5.88 13.56 -1.48
C ILE A 138 4.63 13.72 -0.63
N ASP A 139 3.45 13.58 -1.23
CA ASP A 139 2.19 13.70 -0.50
C ASP A 139 1.96 12.45 0.36
N ASN A 140 1.47 12.63 1.59
CA ASN A 140 0.83 11.53 2.31
C ASN A 140 -0.60 11.31 1.76
N VAL A 141 -1.33 10.32 2.28
CA VAL A 141 -2.65 9.97 1.76
C VAL A 141 -3.62 11.14 1.85
N ALA A 142 -3.69 11.81 3.01
CA ALA A 142 -4.56 12.98 3.21
C ALA A 142 -4.20 14.14 2.25
N GLU A 143 -2.92 14.43 2.10
CA GLU A 143 -2.43 15.47 1.19
C GLU A 143 -2.75 15.13 -0.27
N ALA A 144 -2.57 13.86 -0.67
CA ALA A 144 -2.90 13.40 -2.01
C ALA A 144 -4.40 13.48 -2.32
N LEU A 145 -5.26 13.09 -1.37
CA LEU A 145 -6.72 13.22 -1.51
C LEU A 145 -7.16 14.67 -1.58
N ASN A 146 -6.64 15.55 -0.71
CA ASN A 146 -6.93 16.97 -0.75
C ASN A 146 -6.50 17.59 -2.09
N ARG A 147 -5.33 17.22 -2.60
CA ARG A 147 -4.86 17.68 -3.90
C ARG A 147 -5.75 17.18 -5.05
N ALA A 148 -6.25 15.96 -5.01
CA ALA A 148 -7.22 15.46 -5.98
C ALA A 148 -8.52 16.27 -5.97
N ILE A 149 -9.02 16.61 -4.77
CA ILE A 149 -10.20 17.47 -4.60
C ILE A 149 -9.95 18.87 -5.16
N ASP A 150 -8.82 19.49 -4.83
CA ASP A 150 -8.44 20.83 -5.29
C ASP A 150 -8.26 20.89 -6.82
N ASN A 151 -7.79 19.80 -7.42
CA ASN A 151 -7.68 19.65 -8.89
C ASN A 151 -9.04 19.39 -9.57
N GLY A 152 -10.11 19.17 -8.82
CA GLY A 152 -11.45 18.91 -9.38
C GLY A 152 -11.58 17.52 -9.99
N VAL A 153 -10.87 16.53 -9.46
CA VAL A 153 -10.98 15.12 -9.87
C VAL A 153 -12.40 14.63 -9.60
N LYS A 154 -12.99 13.97 -10.58
CA LYS A 154 -14.33 13.37 -10.48
C LYS A 154 -14.27 11.86 -10.29
N THR A 155 -13.34 11.22 -10.99
CA THR A 155 -13.11 9.77 -10.89
C THR A 155 -11.76 9.53 -10.25
N LEU A 156 -11.76 9.00 -9.04
CA LEU A 156 -10.57 8.61 -8.30
C LEU A 156 -10.48 7.09 -8.21
N VAL A 157 -9.39 6.53 -8.72
CA VAL A 157 -9.02 5.13 -8.52
C VAL A 157 -7.77 5.09 -7.65
N VAL A 158 -7.84 4.42 -6.51
CA VAL A 158 -6.70 4.27 -5.60
C VAL A 158 -6.14 2.86 -5.76
N GLN A 159 -4.87 2.75 -6.16
CA GLN A 159 -4.17 1.47 -6.27
C GLN A 159 -3.10 1.36 -5.19
N PRO A 160 -3.32 0.55 -4.14
CA PRO A 160 -2.28 0.25 -3.16
C PRO A 160 -1.21 -0.65 -3.76
N THR A 161 0.04 -0.45 -3.35
CA THR A 161 1.15 -1.38 -3.66
C THR A 161 1.45 -2.32 -2.49
N HIS A 162 0.59 -2.33 -1.49
CA HIS A 162 0.71 -3.20 -0.32
C HIS A 162 0.67 -4.68 -0.71
N LEU A 163 1.48 -5.47 -0.03
CA LEU A 163 1.59 -6.90 -0.30
C LEU A 163 0.32 -7.65 0.12
N MET A 164 -0.28 -7.23 1.24
CA MET A 164 -1.41 -7.91 1.89
C MET A 164 -2.35 -6.91 2.54
N ASN A 165 -3.55 -7.38 2.94
CA ASN A 165 -4.50 -6.61 3.72
C ASN A 165 -4.02 -6.51 5.19
N GLY A 166 -3.11 -5.57 5.42
CA GLY A 166 -2.56 -5.22 6.73
C GLY A 166 -3.18 -3.96 7.31
N LEU A 167 -2.53 -3.41 8.35
CA LEU A 167 -3.00 -2.20 9.04
C LEU A 167 -3.01 -1.00 8.10
N GLU A 168 -1.93 -0.78 7.36
CA GLU A 168 -1.80 0.37 6.45
C GLU A 168 -2.84 0.35 5.33
N TYR A 169 -3.20 -0.84 4.81
CA TYR A 169 -4.27 -0.96 3.82
C TYR A 169 -5.63 -0.65 4.44
N THR A 170 -5.88 -1.11 5.66
CA THR A 170 -7.12 -0.84 6.38
C THR A 170 -7.27 0.66 6.65
N ASP A 171 -6.21 1.33 7.08
CA ASP A 171 -6.20 2.77 7.33
C ASP A 171 -6.44 3.56 6.05
N LEU A 172 -5.78 3.17 4.94
CA LEU A 172 -6.01 3.75 3.62
C LEU A 172 -7.49 3.66 3.20
N VAL A 173 -8.11 2.49 3.36
CA VAL A 173 -9.53 2.28 3.00
C VAL A 173 -10.45 3.13 3.86
N ASN A 174 -10.17 3.26 5.15
CA ASN A 174 -10.94 4.10 6.07
C ASN A 174 -10.83 5.58 5.69
N GLU A 175 -9.62 6.07 5.43
CA GLU A 175 -9.39 7.45 5.03
C GLU A 175 -10.05 7.79 3.70
N LEU A 176 -9.99 6.86 2.73
CA LEU A 176 -10.68 7.00 1.45
C LEU A 176 -12.21 7.04 1.63
N ALA A 177 -12.77 6.21 2.52
CA ALA A 177 -14.19 6.20 2.80
C ALA A 177 -14.67 7.53 3.40
N GLU A 178 -13.89 8.15 4.28
CA GLU A 178 -14.19 9.45 4.87
C GLU A 178 -14.22 10.61 3.86
N ASN A 179 -13.47 10.49 2.77
CA ASN A 179 -13.35 11.51 1.72
C ASN A 179 -14.14 11.18 0.45
N SER A 180 -14.83 10.04 0.39
CA SER A 180 -15.44 9.52 -0.85
C SER A 180 -16.53 10.43 -1.43
N ASP A 181 -17.26 11.17 -0.60
CA ASP A 181 -18.33 12.09 -1.01
C ASP A 181 -17.82 13.29 -1.84
N ALA A 182 -16.51 13.54 -1.86
CA ALA A 182 -15.89 14.60 -2.66
C ALA A 182 -15.77 14.26 -4.16
N PHE A 183 -15.94 13.00 -4.53
CA PHE A 183 -15.78 12.50 -5.88
C PHE A 183 -17.09 11.95 -6.45
N GLU A 184 -17.25 11.96 -7.78
CA GLU A 184 -18.40 11.32 -8.43
C GLU A 184 -18.26 9.79 -8.45
N HIS A 185 -17.02 9.30 -8.59
CA HIS A 185 -16.69 7.87 -8.61
C HIS A 185 -15.39 7.63 -7.84
N VAL A 186 -15.43 6.66 -6.92
CA VAL A 186 -14.25 6.20 -6.18
C VAL A 186 -14.15 4.68 -6.30
N ALA A 187 -12.96 4.18 -6.53
CA ALA A 187 -12.64 2.77 -6.46
C ALA A 187 -11.29 2.56 -5.78
N VAL A 188 -11.13 1.46 -5.06
CA VAL A 188 -9.87 1.05 -4.45
C VAL A 188 -9.51 -0.36 -4.92
N GLY A 189 -8.25 -0.55 -5.32
CA GLY A 189 -7.70 -1.85 -5.67
C GLY A 189 -7.40 -2.68 -4.42
N GLU A 190 -7.32 -3.98 -4.62
CA GLU A 190 -6.91 -4.93 -3.58
C GLU A 190 -5.38 -4.97 -3.45
N PRO A 191 -4.84 -5.41 -2.30
CA PRO A 191 -3.42 -5.72 -2.14
C PRO A 191 -2.97 -6.83 -3.10
N LEU A 192 -1.64 -6.93 -3.30
CA LEU A 192 -1.05 -7.84 -4.27
C LEU A 192 -1.40 -9.32 -4.04
N LEU A 193 -1.42 -9.79 -2.79
CA LEU A 193 -1.66 -11.19 -2.44
C LEU A 193 -3.07 -11.38 -1.88
N THR A 194 -4.07 -11.34 -2.73
CA THR A 194 -5.49 -11.49 -2.35
C THR A 194 -6.07 -12.81 -2.85
N SER A 195 -5.99 -13.10 -4.14
CA SER A 195 -6.52 -14.34 -4.75
C SER A 195 -5.43 -15.39 -4.99
N ASP A 196 -5.84 -16.67 -5.19
CA ASP A 196 -4.91 -17.74 -5.53
C ASP A 196 -4.18 -17.48 -6.86
N ASP A 197 -4.82 -16.78 -7.79
CA ASP A 197 -4.19 -16.43 -9.06
C ASP A 197 -3.12 -15.36 -8.89
N ASP A 198 -3.30 -14.42 -7.93
CA ASP A 198 -2.26 -13.44 -7.57
C ASP A 198 -1.05 -14.13 -6.97
N PHE A 199 -1.27 -15.09 -6.05
CA PHE A 199 -0.18 -15.89 -5.49
C PHE A 199 0.60 -16.62 -6.58
N LYS A 200 -0.07 -17.28 -7.52
CA LYS A 200 0.58 -17.97 -8.65
C LYS A 200 1.36 -17.01 -9.54
N ALA A 201 0.80 -15.83 -9.82
CA ALA A 201 1.48 -14.81 -10.60
C ALA A 201 2.75 -14.32 -9.89
N VAL A 202 2.69 -14.09 -8.59
CA VAL A 202 3.85 -13.70 -7.77
C VAL A 202 4.89 -14.83 -7.71
N ILE A 203 4.48 -16.08 -7.48
CA ILE A 203 5.37 -17.25 -7.51
C ILE A 203 6.11 -17.31 -8.84
N SER A 204 5.41 -17.23 -9.96
CA SER A 204 6.03 -17.21 -11.28
C SER A 204 7.04 -16.06 -11.42
N ALA A 205 6.69 -14.86 -10.95
CA ALA A 205 7.57 -13.70 -11.06
C ALA A 205 8.86 -13.84 -10.25
N ILE A 206 8.76 -14.30 -8.97
CA ILE A 206 9.93 -14.43 -8.10
C ILE A 206 10.82 -15.61 -8.51
N THR A 207 10.24 -16.72 -8.95
CA THR A 207 10.99 -17.89 -9.42
C THR A 207 11.67 -17.61 -10.76
N ASP A 208 11.01 -16.90 -11.68
CA ASP A 208 11.66 -16.46 -12.94
C ASP A 208 12.79 -15.48 -12.69
N ALA A 209 12.64 -14.56 -11.72
CA ALA A 209 13.68 -13.59 -11.38
C ALA A 209 14.90 -14.22 -10.71
N THR A 210 14.73 -15.35 -10.02
CA THR A 210 15.81 -16.05 -9.31
C THR A 210 16.37 -17.25 -10.06
N LYS A 211 15.82 -17.58 -11.22
CA LYS A 211 16.15 -18.80 -11.99
C LYS A 211 17.63 -18.93 -12.34
N GLU A 212 18.34 -17.83 -12.53
CA GLU A 212 19.78 -17.86 -12.84
C GLU A 212 20.63 -18.32 -11.65
N TYR A 213 20.10 -18.27 -10.43
CA TYR A 213 20.75 -18.70 -9.19
C TYR A 213 20.35 -20.12 -8.79
N ASP A 214 19.36 -20.72 -9.47
CA ASP A 214 18.90 -22.09 -9.23
C ASP A 214 19.78 -23.08 -10.00
N ASP A 215 20.91 -23.41 -9.41
CA ASP A 215 21.92 -24.35 -9.93
C ASP A 215 21.81 -25.76 -9.32
N GLY A 216 20.79 -25.99 -8.47
CA GLY A 216 20.58 -27.23 -7.75
C GLY A 216 21.49 -27.41 -6.51
N GLU A 217 22.37 -26.46 -6.22
CA GLU A 217 23.25 -26.43 -5.05
C GLU A 217 23.01 -25.20 -4.17
N THR A 218 22.44 -24.14 -4.74
CA THR A 218 22.15 -22.86 -4.06
C THR A 218 20.76 -22.85 -3.48
N ALA A 219 20.64 -22.53 -2.20
CA ALA A 219 19.33 -22.30 -1.56
C ALA A 219 18.85 -20.87 -1.83
N ILE A 220 17.66 -20.71 -2.39
CA ILE A 220 16.99 -19.43 -2.59
C ILE A 220 15.99 -19.24 -1.45
N CYS A 221 16.19 -18.22 -0.61
CA CYS A 221 15.34 -17.95 0.53
C CYS A 221 14.59 -16.63 0.34
N PHE A 222 13.27 -16.66 0.33
CA PHE A 222 12.43 -15.47 0.35
C PHE A 222 12.09 -15.11 1.80
N MET A 223 12.36 -13.86 2.18
CA MET A 223 12.10 -13.37 3.53
C MET A 223 10.99 -12.33 3.50
N GLY A 224 9.95 -12.53 4.30
CA GLY A 224 8.89 -11.55 4.53
C GLY A 224 9.14 -10.75 5.81
N HIS A 225 8.61 -9.52 5.86
CA HIS A 225 8.69 -8.66 7.04
C HIS A 225 7.88 -9.22 8.23
N GLY A 226 6.73 -9.85 7.93
CA GLY A 226 5.75 -10.24 8.93
C GLY A 226 4.80 -9.11 9.28
N THR A 227 3.70 -9.43 9.95
CA THR A 227 2.73 -8.48 10.49
C THR A 227 2.03 -9.07 11.68
N GLU A 228 1.54 -8.24 12.60
CA GLU A 228 0.69 -8.65 13.72
C GLU A 228 -0.78 -8.85 13.31
N ALA A 229 -1.15 -8.39 12.11
CA ALA A 229 -2.50 -8.57 11.56
C ALA A 229 -2.77 -10.05 11.18
N ASP A 230 -4.05 -10.42 11.09
CA ASP A 230 -4.49 -11.76 10.64
C ASP A 230 -3.96 -12.12 9.24
N SER A 231 -3.68 -11.11 8.42
CA SER A 231 -3.05 -11.27 7.10
C SER A 231 -1.64 -11.87 7.13
N ASN A 232 -1.02 -12.03 8.31
CA ASN A 232 0.25 -12.74 8.46
C ASN A 232 0.18 -14.20 7.93
N ALA A 233 -1.02 -14.79 7.87
CA ALA A 233 -1.27 -16.10 7.27
C ALA A 233 -0.90 -16.18 5.76
N VAL A 234 -0.77 -15.04 5.08
CA VAL A 234 -0.33 -14.93 3.68
C VAL A 234 1.04 -15.57 3.46
N TYR A 235 1.96 -15.43 4.41
CA TYR A 235 3.29 -16.03 4.30
C TYR A 235 3.26 -17.57 4.31
N GLN A 236 2.41 -18.16 5.18
CA GLN A 236 2.24 -19.61 5.20
C GLN A 236 1.59 -20.11 3.91
N LYS A 237 0.56 -19.39 3.42
CA LYS A 237 -0.10 -19.71 2.15
C LYS A 237 0.90 -19.65 0.98
N MET A 238 1.75 -18.63 0.92
CA MET A 238 2.80 -18.51 -0.10
C MET A 238 3.75 -19.70 -0.08
N GLN A 239 4.20 -20.11 1.12
CA GLN A 239 5.08 -21.28 1.25
C GLN A 239 4.40 -22.57 0.82
N ASP A 240 3.14 -22.78 1.19
CA ASP A 240 2.39 -23.98 0.83
C ASP A 240 2.19 -24.05 -0.70
N MET A 241 1.85 -22.93 -1.34
CA MET A 241 1.69 -22.86 -2.79
C MET A 241 3.01 -23.02 -3.55
N LEU A 242 4.13 -22.48 -3.04
CA LEU A 242 5.47 -22.73 -3.59
C LEU A 242 5.79 -24.23 -3.59
N LYS A 243 5.49 -24.93 -2.49
CA LYS A 243 5.68 -26.40 -2.41
C LYS A 243 4.80 -27.17 -3.38
N GLU A 244 3.55 -26.73 -3.58
CA GLU A 244 2.64 -27.36 -4.56
C GLU A 244 3.16 -27.21 -5.99
N GLU A 245 3.86 -26.10 -6.30
CA GLU A 245 4.51 -25.85 -7.59
C GLU A 245 5.88 -26.55 -7.70
N GLY A 246 6.36 -27.22 -6.66
CA GLY A 246 7.60 -28.02 -6.65
C GLY A 246 8.84 -27.25 -6.18
N PHE A 247 8.67 -26.14 -5.49
CA PHE A 247 9.73 -25.40 -4.84
C PHE A 247 9.74 -25.71 -3.33
N ASP A 248 10.78 -26.38 -2.83
CA ASP A 248 10.91 -26.81 -1.41
C ASP A 248 11.74 -25.81 -0.58
#